data_55329ae1e9f4c0d4020b951e24f3567a
#
_entry.id   55329ae1e9f4c0d4020b951e24f3567a
#
_cell.length_a   1.000
_cell.length_b   1.000
_cell.length_c   1.000
_cell.angle_alpha   90.00
_cell.angle_beta   90.00
_cell.angle_gamma   90.00
#
_symmetry.space_group_name_H-M   'P 1'
#
loop_
_entity.id
_entity.type
_entity.pdbx_description
1 polymer ?
#
loop_
_entity_poly.entity_id
_entity_poly.type
_entity_poly.pdbx_seq_one_letter_code
_entity_poly.pdbx_strand_id
1 'polypeptide(L)'
;MITHLKRGQQLLLRHLSTAPPPLPRPPPIADRRVVVTGLGAVTPFGHLQPTWEALLAGKTATRTSTQLASSDLALPTHVVASIPDSFDPAPYLTNARAQSVPFIALALAAATEALQDAGLITTNHDETQTVTENDNHHVLSVPERTGVAIGAGVGSLAEVTSSHTTLETRGLRRLTPYFVPRTLINLAAGHVSMKFNLRGPNHSCATACATGAHSVGDAYRFVRFGDADVMVAGGTESTIDPLSIAGFSRVKALSTGFNENPSVASRPFDKRRDGFVMGEGSGVLVLEEYEHAKRRGAKIYAEIRGYGLSGDAHHITAPASDGRGAIQAMKSALLQSGLSPNDVAYINAHATSTPMGDAIEARAIHQVFHTEVQGLASARESLLKVSSTKGATGHLLGAAGAVEAIFAVLALHHKVAPPTANLHDIDDDAPTELNFVPLEAQPLSNDARATMTNSFGFGGTNASLVFGQI
;
A
#
# COMPACT_ATOMS: atom_id res chain seq x y z
N MET A 1 48.73 39.59 -49.51
CA MET A 1 48.03 38.31 -49.44
C MET A 1 47.66 37.93 -48.00
N ILE A 2 47.98 38.70 -46.96
CA ILE A 2 47.74 38.39 -45.54
C ILE A 2 46.49 39.16 -45.00
N THR A 3 45.98 40.14 -45.71
CA THR A 3 44.86 40.99 -45.25
C THR A 3 43.48 40.42 -45.55
N HIS A 4 43.35 39.48 -46.48
CA HIS A 4 42.07 38.84 -46.83
C HIS A 4 41.70 37.63 -45.96
N LEU A 5 42.67 37.00 -45.32
CA LEU A 5 42.42 35.87 -44.43
C LEU A 5 41.83 36.27 -43.08
N LYS A 6 42.13 37.47 -42.54
CA LYS A 6 41.58 37.95 -41.29
C LYS A 6 40.12 38.40 -41.35
N ARG A 7 39.61 38.82 -42.54
CA ARG A 7 38.19 39.15 -42.70
C ARG A 7 37.27 37.91 -42.82
N GLY A 8 37.78 36.82 -43.40
CA GLY A 8 37.02 35.56 -43.49
C GLY A 8 36.83 34.91 -42.10
N GLN A 9 37.84 34.95 -41.25
CA GLN A 9 37.72 34.39 -39.90
C GLN A 9 36.83 35.24 -38.97
N GLN A 10 36.77 36.56 -39.13
CA GLN A 10 35.86 37.40 -38.36
C GLN A 10 34.39 37.27 -38.81
N LEU A 11 34.13 36.93 -40.07
CA LEU A 11 32.76 36.65 -40.56
C LEU A 11 32.28 35.25 -40.15
N LEU A 12 33.18 34.24 -40.10
CA LEU A 12 32.85 32.93 -39.58
C LEU A 12 32.58 32.94 -38.05
N LEU A 13 33.29 33.75 -37.28
CA LEU A 13 33.08 33.90 -35.85
C LEU A 13 31.82 34.69 -35.48
N ARG A 14 31.26 35.48 -36.42
CA ARG A 14 29.97 36.18 -36.21
C ARG A 14 28.74 35.29 -36.45
N HIS A 15 28.87 34.14 -37.09
CA HIS A 15 27.79 33.16 -37.31
C HIS A 15 27.76 32.03 -36.27
N LEU A 16 28.70 32.00 -35.32
CA LEU A 16 28.76 30.96 -34.29
C LEU A 16 28.31 31.43 -32.89
N SER A 17 27.70 32.61 -32.78
CA SER A 17 27.28 33.13 -31.48
C SER A 17 25.86 33.72 -31.50
N THR A 18 24.88 32.94 -31.86
CA THR A 18 23.54 33.14 -31.34
C THR A 18 22.98 31.79 -30.95
N ALA A 19 23.53 31.24 -29.86
CA ALA A 19 22.77 30.27 -29.12
C ALA A 19 21.40 30.93 -28.80
N PRO A 20 20.28 30.26 -29.08
CA PRO A 20 18.99 30.83 -28.69
C PRO A 20 19.03 31.20 -27.20
N PRO A 21 18.33 32.25 -26.79
CA PRO A 21 18.28 32.60 -25.38
C PRO A 21 17.84 31.38 -24.56
N PRO A 22 18.40 31.17 -23.37
CA PRO A 22 18.01 30.06 -22.53
C PRO A 22 16.50 30.10 -22.32
N LEU A 23 15.86 28.94 -22.37
CA LEU A 23 14.42 28.82 -22.09
C LEU A 23 14.11 29.41 -20.70
N PRO A 24 12.98 30.08 -20.53
CA PRO A 24 12.56 30.56 -19.22
C PRO A 24 12.50 29.37 -18.23
N ARG A 25 12.83 29.62 -16.98
CA ARG A 25 12.68 28.59 -15.93
C ARG A 25 11.22 28.15 -15.85
N PRO A 26 10.96 26.86 -15.64
CA PRO A 26 9.59 26.40 -15.36
C PRO A 26 9.01 27.20 -14.18
N PRO A 27 7.68 27.42 -14.15
CA PRO A 27 7.04 28.05 -13.01
C PRO A 27 7.29 27.22 -11.74
N PRO A 28 7.28 27.82 -10.55
CA PRO A 28 7.38 27.10 -9.30
C PRO A 28 6.26 26.05 -9.20
N ILE A 29 6.61 24.83 -8.79
CA ILE A 29 5.63 23.79 -8.52
C ILE A 29 4.88 24.17 -7.23
N ALA A 30 3.55 24.03 -7.23
CA ALA A 30 2.75 24.21 -6.02
C ALA A 30 3.21 23.19 -4.95
N ASP A 31 3.28 23.65 -3.71
CA ASP A 31 3.56 22.79 -2.54
C ASP A 31 2.32 22.81 -1.65
N ARG A 32 1.34 21.93 -1.96
CA ARG A 32 0.04 21.90 -1.31
C ARG A 32 0.02 20.86 -0.18
N ARG A 33 -0.77 21.13 0.85
CA ARG A 33 -1.04 20.15 1.91
C ARG A 33 -2.01 19.10 1.39
N VAL A 34 -1.78 17.85 1.78
CA VAL A 34 -2.57 16.70 1.33
C VAL A 34 -3.12 15.94 2.53
N VAL A 35 -4.42 15.76 2.55
CA VAL A 35 -5.13 15.12 3.66
C VAL A 35 -5.86 13.86 3.22
N VAL A 36 -6.10 12.97 4.17
CA VAL A 36 -6.89 11.75 3.99
C VAL A 36 -8.32 12.06 4.40
N THR A 37 -9.26 11.97 3.45
CA THR A 37 -10.67 12.27 3.69
C THR A 37 -11.58 11.05 3.62
N GLY A 38 -11.10 9.92 3.08
CA GLY A 38 -11.88 8.68 3.03
C GLY A 38 -10.99 7.44 3.07
N LEU A 39 -11.54 6.38 3.64
CA LEU A 39 -10.88 5.09 3.85
C LEU A 39 -11.82 3.96 3.43
N GLY A 40 -11.28 2.96 2.74
CA GLY A 40 -12.02 1.74 2.40
C GLY A 40 -11.09 0.55 2.27
N ALA A 41 -11.52 -0.60 2.74
CA ALA A 41 -10.72 -1.82 2.65
C ALA A 41 -11.60 -3.07 2.53
N VAL A 42 -11.07 -4.05 1.84
CA VAL A 42 -11.55 -5.43 1.88
C VAL A 42 -10.37 -6.31 2.27
N THR A 43 -10.50 -7.02 3.38
CA THR A 43 -9.45 -7.84 3.98
C THR A 43 -9.97 -9.24 4.32
N PRO A 44 -9.14 -10.14 4.83
CA PRO A 44 -9.60 -11.43 5.35
C PRO A 44 -10.64 -11.37 6.48
N PHE A 45 -10.90 -10.19 7.05
CA PHE A 45 -11.99 -9.94 7.99
C PHE A 45 -13.25 -9.31 7.34
N GLY A 46 -13.23 -9.04 6.03
CA GLY A 46 -14.27 -8.33 5.31
C GLY A 46 -13.95 -6.84 5.11
N HIS A 47 -14.97 -5.98 5.22
CA HIS A 47 -14.84 -4.53 5.06
C HIS A 47 -14.04 -3.85 6.19
N LEU A 48 -13.79 -2.54 6.05
CA LEU A 48 -12.89 -1.79 6.92
C LEU A 48 -13.30 -1.84 8.40
N GLN A 49 -14.57 -1.58 8.73
CA GLN A 49 -15.01 -1.53 10.12
C GLN A 49 -14.83 -2.87 10.87
N PRO A 50 -15.33 -4.03 10.35
CA PRO A 50 -15.07 -5.34 10.93
C PRO A 50 -13.57 -5.67 11.03
N THR A 51 -12.79 -5.23 10.05
CA THR A 51 -11.33 -5.41 10.04
C THR A 51 -10.67 -4.68 11.20
N TRP A 52 -11.01 -3.41 11.41
CA TRP A 52 -10.44 -2.60 12.48
C TRP A 52 -10.81 -3.14 13.87
N GLU A 53 -12.06 -3.54 14.05
CA GLU A 53 -12.53 -4.16 15.30
C GLU A 53 -11.79 -5.49 15.58
N ALA A 54 -11.63 -6.34 14.58
CA ALA A 54 -10.92 -7.61 14.71
C ALA A 54 -9.43 -7.39 15.03
N LEU A 55 -8.81 -6.40 14.40
CA LEU A 55 -7.43 -5.99 14.68
C LEU A 55 -7.25 -5.59 16.16
N LEU A 56 -8.06 -4.66 16.65
CA LEU A 56 -7.98 -4.20 18.05
C LEU A 56 -8.26 -5.32 19.04
N ALA A 57 -9.07 -6.31 18.66
CA ALA A 57 -9.35 -7.50 19.47
C ALA A 57 -8.25 -8.57 19.39
N GLY A 58 -7.12 -8.32 18.72
CA GLY A 58 -6.00 -9.25 18.58
C GLY A 58 -6.34 -10.54 17.80
N LYS A 59 -7.40 -10.53 16.97
CA LYS A 59 -7.82 -11.69 16.17
C LYS A 59 -6.89 -11.93 15.00
N THR A 60 -6.85 -13.19 14.53
CA THR A 60 -6.18 -13.58 13.29
C THR A 60 -7.18 -14.17 12.30
N ALA A 61 -6.96 -13.89 11.01
CA ALA A 61 -7.77 -14.44 9.90
C ALA A 61 -7.04 -15.59 9.16
N THR A 62 -5.86 -16.00 9.64
CA THR A 62 -5.10 -17.08 9.02
C THR A 62 -5.79 -18.42 9.25
N ARG A 63 -5.97 -19.18 8.17
CA ARG A 63 -6.72 -20.44 8.17
C ARG A 63 -6.21 -21.40 7.10
N THR A 64 -6.61 -22.67 7.22
CA THR A 64 -6.38 -23.66 6.16
C THR A 64 -7.27 -23.35 4.95
N SER A 65 -6.67 -23.26 3.76
CA SER A 65 -7.41 -23.27 2.49
C SER A 65 -7.82 -24.71 2.15
N THR A 66 -9.11 -24.97 2.15
CA THR A 66 -9.64 -26.28 1.77
C THR A 66 -9.30 -26.64 0.32
N GLN A 67 -9.29 -25.65 -0.58
CA GLN A 67 -8.93 -25.85 -1.99
C GLN A 67 -7.47 -26.28 -2.15
N LEU A 68 -6.54 -25.65 -1.44
CA LEU A 68 -5.10 -25.99 -1.51
C LEU A 68 -4.83 -27.33 -0.81
N ALA A 69 -5.47 -27.59 0.33
CA ALA A 69 -5.30 -28.81 1.11
C ALA A 69 -5.87 -30.05 0.40
N SER A 70 -6.93 -29.90 -0.39
CA SER A 70 -7.55 -30.99 -1.18
C SER A 70 -6.92 -31.17 -2.56
N SER A 71 -5.93 -30.38 -2.93
CA SER A 71 -5.25 -30.51 -4.22
C SER A 71 -4.29 -31.71 -4.21
N ASP A 72 -4.14 -32.40 -5.35
CA ASP A 72 -3.14 -33.46 -5.53
C ASP A 72 -1.69 -32.94 -5.54
N LEU A 73 -1.51 -31.63 -5.38
CA LEU A 73 -0.21 -30.99 -5.33
C LEU A 73 0.37 -31.07 -3.91
N ALA A 74 1.56 -31.62 -3.78
CA ALA A 74 2.28 -31.68 -2.50
C ALA A 74 2.85 -30.29 -2.12
N LEU A 75 1.96 -29.32 -1.82
CA LEU A 75 2.34 -27.99 -1.42
C LEU A 75 2.87 -28.00 0.03
N PRO A 76 3.96 -27.29 0.33
CA PRO A 76 4.56 -27.26 1.69
C PRO A 76 3.65 -26.60 2.72
N THR A 77 2.76 -25.70 2.30
CA THR A 77 1.77 -25.05 3.15
C THR A 77 0.46 -24.85 2.41
N HIS A 78 -0.64 -24.89 3.16
CA HIS A 78 -1.99 -24.55 2.74
C HIS A 78 -2.63 -23.52 3.68
N VAL A 79 -1.78 -22.88 4.51
CA VAL A 79 -2.21 -21.80 5.38
C VAL A 79 -2.23 -20.48 4.61
N VAL A 80 -3.36 -19.81 4.65
CA VAL A 80 -3.61 -18.53 3.94
C VAL A 80 -4.49 -17.60 4.77
N ALA A 81 -4.58 -16.34 4.36
CA ALA A 81 -5.53 -15.36 4.87
C ALA A 81 -6.39 -14.87 3.70
N SER A 82 -7.37 -15.67 3.31
CA SER A 82 -8.26 -15.37 2.18
C SER A 82 -9.45 -14.49 2.60
N ILE A 83 -10.03 -13.78 1.65
CA ILE A 83 -11.31 -13.06 1.82
C ILE A 83 -12.40 -14.02 2.32
N PRO A 84 -13.29 -13.58 3.23
CA PRO A 84 -14.39 -14.43 3.70
C PRO A 84 -15.30 -14.86 2.56
N ASP A 85 -15.77 -16.11 2.59
CA ASP A 85 -16.72 -16.64 1.60
C ASP A 85 -18.06 -15.87 1.56
N SER A 86 -18.37 -15.14 2.64
CA SER A 86 -19.56 -14.27 2.72
C SER A 86 -19.40 -12.95 1.96
N PHE A 87 -18.20 -12.61 1.49
CA PHE A 87 -17.99 -11.40 0.69
C PHE A 87 -18.55 -11.57 -0.71
N ASP A 88 -19.57 -10.78 -1.05
CA ASP A 88 -20.14 -10.73 -2.40
C ASP A 88 -19.59 -9.52 -3.16
N PRO A 89 -18.81 -9.74 -4.23
CA PRO A 89 -18.33 -8.64 -5.08
C PRO A 89 -19.41 -8.08 -6.04
N ALA A 90 -20.52 -8.79 -6.29
CA ALA A 90 -21.50 -8.45 -7.32
C ALA A 90 -22.03 -7.01 -7.23
N PRO A 91 -22.34 -6.43 -6.05
CA PRO A 91 -22.83 -5.06 -5.93
C PRO A 91 -21.84 -4.00 -6.42
N TYR A 92 -20.56 -4.32 -6.49
CA TYR A 92 -19.51 -3.39 -6.88
C TYR A 92 -19.17 -3.42 -8.37
N LEU A 93 -19.67 -4.44 -9.11
CA LEU A 93 -19.33 -4.66 -10.51
C LEU A 93 -20.36 -3.97 -11.43
N THR A 94 -19.89 -3.24 -12.43
CA THR A 94 -20.70 -2.69 -13.53
C THR A 94 -20.61 -3.57 -14.79
N ASN A 95 -19.53 -4.33 -14.94
CA ASN A 95 -19.32 -5.31 -16.02
C ASN A 95 -18.66 -6.57 -15.44
N ALA A 96 -19.48 -7.50 -14.98
CA ALA A 96 -19.01 -8.74 -14.37
C ALA A 96 -18.05 -9.54 -15.26
N ARG A 97 -18.24 -9.53 -16.61
CA ARG A 97 -17.36 -10.26 -17.53
C ARG A 97 -15.92 -9.73 -17.55
N ALA A 98 -15.71 -8.43 -17.37
CA ALA A 98 -14.38 -7.81 -17.35
C ALA A 98 -13.80 -7.73 -15.92
N GLN A 99 -14.66 -7.61 -14.90
CA GLN A 99 -14.32 -7.21 -13.53
C GLN A 99 -14.33 -8.36 -12.51
N SER A 100 -14.77 -9.57 -12.89
CA SER A 100 -14.91 -10.70 -11.95
C SER A 100 -13.57 -11.30 -11.47
N VAL A 101 -12.45 -10.80 -11.96
CA VAL A 101 -11.13 -11.20 -11.45
C VAL A 101 -10.94 -10.59 -10.06
N PRO A 102 -10.60 -11.39 -9.04
CA PRO A 102 -10.70 -10.96 -7.65
C PRO A 102 -9.97 -9.64 -7.33
N PHE A 103 -8.73 -9.43 -7.79
CA PHE A 103 -7.99 -8.20 -7.47
C PHE A 103 -8.69 -6.92 -8.01
N ILE A 104 -9.40 -7.00 -9.16
CA ILE A 104 -10.20 -5.89 -9.71
C ILE A 104 -11.46 -5.68 -8.87
N ALA A 105 -12.16 -6.77 -8.54
CA ALA A 105 -13.39 -6.71 -7.75
C ALA A 105 -13.14 -6.14 -6.34
N LEU A 106 -12.05 -6.55 -5.69
CA LEU A 106 -11.64 -6.05 -4.39
C LEU A 106 -11.28 -4.55 -4.43
N ALA A 107 -10.58 -4.11 -5.50
CA ALA A 107 -10.27 -2.70 -5.70
C ALA A 107 -11.53 -1.85 -5.87
N LEU A 108 -12.52 -2.34 -6.66
CA LEU A 108 -13.80 -1.64 -6.85
C LEU A 108 -14.58 -1.54 -5.54
N ALA A 109 -14.61 -2.58 -4.73
CA ALA A 109 -15.29 -2.58 -3.44
C ALA A 109 -14.61 -1.60 -2.46
N ALA A 110 -13.31 -1.68 -2.29
CA ALA A 110 -12.56 -0.79 -1.39
C ALA A 110 -12.63 0.68 -1.85
N ALA A 111 -12.56 0.94 -3.17
CA ALA A 111 -12.70 2.29 -3.71
C ALA A 111 -14.12 2.85 -3.51
N THR A 112 -15.16 2.00 -3.63
CA THR A 112 -16.54 2.40 -3.34
C THR A 112 -16.67 2.83 -1.88
N GLU A 113 -16.20 2.01 -0.93
CA GLU A 113 -16.22 2.30 0.50
C GLU A 113 -15.45 3.60 0.81
N ALA A 114 -14.26 3.79 0.25
CA ALA A 114 -13.44 4.98 0.47
C ALA A 114 -14.11 6.27 -0.05
N LEU A 115 -14.72 6.23 -1.23
CA LEU A 115 -15.42 7.37 -1.82
C LEU A 115 -16.71 7.71 -1.05
N GLN A 116 -17.43 6.70 -0.53
CA GLN A 116 -18.57 6.89 0.36
C GLN A 116 -18.16 7.53 1.68
N ASP A 117 -17.11 7.02 2.31
CA ASP A 117 -16.57 7.56 3.55
C ASP A 117 -16.07 9.00 3.38
N ALA A 118 -15.49 9.33 2.21
CA ALA A 118 -15.13 10.69 1.86
C ALA A 118 -16.33 11.63 1.58
N GLY A 119 -17.55 11.09 1.47
CA GLY A 119 -18.74 11.86 1.05
C GLY A 119 -18.67 12.36 -0.40
N LEU A 120 -17.92 11.67 -1.26
CA LEU A 120 -17.80 11.98 -2.68
C LEU A 120 -18.78 11.22 -3.56
N ILE A 121 -19.39 10.18 -3.04
CA ILE A 121 -20.53 9.47 -3.63
C ILE A 121 -21.57 9.18 -2.56
N THR A 122 -22.83 9.08 -2.96
CA THR A 122 -23.94 8.72 -2.06
C THR A 122 -24.39 7.28 -2.31
N THR A 123 -24.80 6.58 -1.27
CA THR A 123 -25.52 5.32 -1.40
C THR A 123 -26.99 5.61 -1.60
N ASN A 124 -27.56 5.26 -2.76
CA ASN A 124 -29.01 5.17 -2.85
C ASN A 124 -29.44 3.85 -2.20
N HIS A 125 -29.98 3.92 -0.99
CA HIS A 125 -30.63 2.80 -0.29
C HIS A 125 -32.03 2.48 -0.83
N ASP A 126 -32.37 2.89 -2.03
CA ASP A 126 -33.65 2.53 -2.64
C ASP A 126 -33.44 1.26 -3.48
N GLU A 127 -33.64 0.10 -2.84
CA GLU A 127 -33.46 -1.25 -3.41
C GLU A 127 -34.39 -1.55 -4.61
N THR A 128 -35.19 -0.58 -5.05
CA THR A 128 -36.21 -0.76 -6.09
C THR A 128 -35.87 -0.14 -7.44
N GLN A 129 -34.75 0.58 -7.56
CA GLN A 129 -34.35 1.15 -8.84
C GLN A 129 -33.21 0.34 -9.47
N THR A 130 -33.50 -0.28 -10.61
CA THR A 130 -32.47 -0.83 -11.53
C THR A 130 -31.48 0.28 -11.87
N VAL A 131 -30.20 0.08 -11.51
CA VAL A 131 -29.09 0.98 -11.83
C VAL A 131 -29.05 1.14 -13.34
N THR A 132 -29.47 2.29 -13.85
CA THR A 132 -29.28 2.66 -15.26
C THR A 132 -27.90 3.25 -15.43
N GLU A 133 -27.29 3.14 -16.63
CA GLU A 133 -25.95 3.65 -16.96
C GLU A 133 -25.77 5.16 -16.67
N ASN A 134 -26.86 5.89 -16.36
CA ASN A 134 -26.87 7.33 -16.07
C ASN A 134 -26.97 7.69 -14.57
N ASP A 135 -27.09 6.71 -13.66
CA ASP A 135 -27.22 6.97 -12.21
C ASP A 135 -25.85 7.13 -11.52
N ASN A 136 -24.92 7.76 -12.18
CA ASN A 136 -23.68 8.20 -11.56
C ASN A 136 -23.95 9.42 -10.69
N HIS A 137 -24.26 9.21 -9.41
CA HIS A 137 -24.45 10.27 -8.42
C HIS A 137 -23.12 10.97 -8.13
N HIS A 138 -22.87 12.06 -8.85
CA HIS A 138 -21.60 12.78 -8.81
C HIS A 138 -21.67 13.94 -7.82
N VAL A 139 -20.96 13.77 -6.71
CA VAL A 139 -20.49 14.89 -5.89
C VAL A 139 -19.14 15.42 -6.42
N LEU A 140 -18.53 14.73 -7.39
CA LEU A 140 -17.28 15.16 -8.02
C LEU A 140 -17.54 16.38 -8.91
N SER A 141 -17.29 17.57 -8.37
CA SER A 141 -17.52 18.83 -9.07
C SER A 141 -16.61 19.02 -10.28
N VAL A 142 -15.43 18.40 -10.27
CA VAL A 142 -14.42 18.50 -11.35
C VAL A 142 -13.76 17.13 -11.58
N PRO A 143 -14.36 16.27 -12.42
CA PRO A 143 -13.82 14.93 -12.72
C PRO A 143 -12.38 14.95 -13.25
N GLU A 144 -11.99 15.97 -14.01
CA GLU A 144 -10.65 16.15 -14.58
C GLU A 144 -9.58 16.41 -13.51
N ARG A 145 -10.00 16.82 -12.31
CA ARG A 145 -9.12 17.07 -11.16
C ARG A 145 -9.12 15.94 -10.14
N THR A 146 -9.88 14.85 -10.43
CA THR A 146 -9.93 13.66 -9.59
C THR A 146 -9.31 12.49 -10.32
N GLY A 147 -8.23 11.95 -9.78
CA GLY A 147 -7.47 10.85 -10.38
C GLY A 147 -7.55 9.56 -9.55
N VAL A 148 -6.85 8.55 -10.03
CA VAL A 148 -6.74 7.22 -9.40
C VAL A 148 -5.30 6.70 -9.49
N ALA A 149 -4.80 6.10 -8.41
CA ALA A 149 -3.51 5.42 -8.36
C ALA A 149 -3.65 4.14 -7.53
N ILE A 150 -3.96 3.02 -8.18
CA ILE A 150 -4.12 1.71 -7.53
C ILE A 150 -3.18 0.72 -8.21
N GLY A 151 -2.26 0.17 -7.41
CA GLY A 151 -1.30 -0.82 -7.86
C GLY A 151 -1.68 -2.25 -7.47
N ALA A 152 -1.05 -3.22 -8.14
CA ALA A 152 -1.08 -4.63 -7.78
C ALA A 152 0.33 -5.21 -7.99
N GLY A 153 0.73 -6.16 -7.16
CA GLY A 153 2.06 -6.75 -7.25
C GLY A 153 2.16 -7.77 -8.38
N VAL A 154 1.17 -8.62 -8.53
CA VAL A 154 1.16 -9.76 -9.46
C VAL A 154 -0.06 -9.76 -10.38
N GLY A 155 -1.20 -9.26 -9.91
CA GLY A 155 -2.47 -9.35 -10.62
C GLY A 155 -3.13 -10.73 -10.47
N SER A 156 -3.45 -11.44 -11.56
CA SER A 156 -4.10 -12.74 -11.50
C SER A 156 -3.35 -13.82 -12.27
N LEU A 157 -2.54 -14.62 -11.57
CA LEU A 157 -1.91 -15.81 -12.17
C LEU A 157 -2.94 -16.90 -12.51
N ALA A 158 -4.00 -17.02 -11.73
CA ALA A 158 -5.08 -17.97 -12.01
C ALA A 158 -5.75 -17.70 -13.37
N GLU A 159 -5.98 -16.44 -13.74
CA GLU A 159 -6.52 -16.07 -15.06
C GLU A 159 -5.52 -16.41 -16.18
N VAL A 160 -4.22 -16.18 -15.96
CA VAL A 160 -3.17 -16.51 -16.93
C VAL A 160 -3.11 -18.02 -17.16
N THR A 161 -3.04 -18.82 -16.10
CA THR A 161 -2.92 -20.30 -16.22
C THR A 161 -4.16 -20.93 -16.80
N SER A 162 -5.36 -20.49 -16.41
CA SER A 162 -6.62 -21.01 -16.97
C SER A 162 -6.81 -20.64 -18.43
N SER A 163 -6.42 -19.43 -18.82
CA SER A 163 -6.45 -18.96 -20.20
C SER A 163 -5.44 -19.72 -21.07
N HIS A 164 -4.24 -19.99 -20.56
CA HIS A 164 -3.24 -20.83 -21.23
C HIS A 164 -3.78 -22.24 -21.49
N THR A 165 -4.31 -22.89 -20.48
CA THR A 165 -4.93 -24.21 -20.61
C THR A 165 -6.09 -24.21 -21.62
N THR A 166 -6.92 -23.16 -21.60
CA THR A 166 -8.01 -23.00 -22.58
C THR A 166 -7.48 -22.89 -24.01
N LEU A 167 -6.45 -22.08 -24.22
CA LEU A 167 -5.82 -21.90 -25.52
C LEU A 167 -5.25 -23.22 -26.06
N GLU A 168 -4.53 -23.98 -25.23
CA GLU A 168 -3.93 -25.26 -25.63
C GLU A 168 -4.96 -26.35 -25.90
N THR A 169 -5.99 -26.48 -25.04
CA THR A 169 -6.93 -27.59 -25.11
C THR A 169 -8.14 -27.33 -25.98
N ARG A 170 -8.57 -26.07 -26.15
CA ARG A 170 -9.81 -25.68 -26.83
C ARG A 170 -9.61 -24.69 -27.98
N GLY A 171 -8.40 -24.17 -28.16
CA GLY A 171 -8.00 -23.28 -29.25
C GLY A 171 -8.46 -21.82 -29.08
N LEU A 172 -7.95 -20.96 -29.95
CA LEU A 172 -8.11 -19.50 -29.92
C LEU A 172 -9.57 -19.02 -29.80
N ARG A 173 -10.52 -19.69 -30.46
CA ARG A 173 -11.94 -19.28 -30.43
C ARG A 173 -12.61 -19.40 -29.05
N ARG A 174 -12.01 -20.12 -28.13
CA ARG A 174 -12.50 -20.33 -26.76
C ARG A 174 -11.84 -19.41 -25.74
N LEU A 175 -10.74 -18.76 -26.12
CA LEU A 175 -10.11 -17.74 -25.28
C LEU A 175 -11.06 -16.55 -25.13
N THR A 176 -11.23 -16.09 -23.90
CA THR A 176 -12.07 -14.92 -23.60
C THR A 176 -11.45 -13.65 -24.22
N PRO A 177 -12.26 -12.76 -24.83
CA PRO A 177 -11.76 -11.46 -25.29
C PRO A 177 -11.35 -10.54 -24.12
N TYR A 178 -11.72 -10.89 -22.90
CA TYR A 178 -11.36 -10.15 -21.69
C TYR A 178 -10.03 -10.59 -21.06
N PHE A 179 -9.29 -11.53 -21.67
CA PHE A 179 -8.02 -12.02 -21.11
C PHE A 179 -7.06 -10.85 -20.77
N VAL A 180 -6.76 -9.99 -21.75
CA VAL A 180 -5.86 -8.86 -21.53
C VAL A 180 -6.40 -7.88 -20.47
N PRO A 181 -7.66 -7.41 -20.53
CA PRO A 181 -8.23 -6.56 -19.48
C PRO A 181 -8.27 -7.19 -18.08
N ARG A 182 -8.24 -8.51 -17.97
CA ARG A 182 -8.27 -9.21 -16.68
C ARG A 182 -6.89 -9.47 -16.07
N THR A 183 -5.82 -9.35 -16.86
CA THR A 183 -4.46 -9.70 -16.42
C THR A 183 -3.57 -8.49 -16.18
N LEU A 184 -3.80 -7.37 -16.86
CA LEU A 184 -2.99 -6.17 -16.66
C LEU A 184 -3.27 -5.53 -15.31
N ILE A 185 -2.24 -5.29 -14.51
CA ILE A 185 -2.34 -4.78 -13.14
C ILE A 185 -2.97 -3.37 -13.06
N ASN A 186 -2.75 -2.52 -14.07
CA ASN A 186 -3.31 -1.18 -14.13
C ASN A 186 -4.82 -1.16 -14.38
N LEU A 187 -5.43 -2.30 -14.69
CA LEU A 187 -6.87 -2.35 -14.96
C LEU A 187 -7.72 -2.23 -13.67
N ALA A 188 -7.16 -2.51 -12.49
CA ALA A 188 -7.81 -2.17 -11.24
C ALA A 188 -8.08 -0.65 -11.16
N ALA A 189 -7.05 0.17 -11.37
CA ALA A 189 -7.18 1.63 -11.46
C ALA A 189 -8.11 2.05 -12.63
N GLY A 190 -7.97 1.42 -13.80
CA GLY A 190 -8.79 1.71 -14.97
C GLY A 190 -10.28 1.47 -14.74
N HIS A 191 -10.65 0.37 -14.09
CA HIS A 191 -12.05 0.08 -13.76
C HIS A 191 -12.63 1.02 -12.69
N VAL A 192 -11.83 1.42 -11.69
CA VAL A 192 -12.23 2.44 -10.72
C VAL A 192 -12.45 3.78 -11.41
N SER A 193 -11.51 4.21 -12.28
CA SER A 193 -11.64 5.43 -13.08
C SER A 193 -12.93 5.44 -13.92
N MET A 194 -13.23 4.36 -14.63
CA MET A 194 -14.44 4.25 -15.45
C MET A 194 -15.71 4.26 -14.61
N LYS A 195 -15.75 3.49 -13.52
CA LYS A 195 -16.94 3.40 -12.67
C LYS A 195 -17.33 4.74 -12.06
N PHE A 196 -16.37 5.52 -11.62
CA PHE A 196 -16.60 6.78 -10.90
C PHE A 196 -16.30 8.02 -11.75
N ASN A 197 -16.06 7.88 -13.07
CA ASN A 197 -15.75 8.96 -13.98
C ASN A 197 -14.58 9.84 -13.52
N LEU A 198 -13.49 9.21 -13.03
CA LEU A 198 -12.28 9.91 -12.58
C LEU A 198 -11.38 10.18 -13.78
N ARG A 199 -11.31 11.44 -14.23
CA ARG A 199 -10.62 11.84 -15.48
C ARG A 199 -9.29 12.55 -15.24
N GLY A 200 -8.84 12.65 -13.99
CA GLY A 200 -7.50 13.10 -13.63
C GLY A 200 -6.43 12.03 -13.90
N PRO A 201 -5.25 12.13 -13.29
CA PRO A 201 -4.19 11.13 -13.45
C PRO A 201 -4.70 9.71 -13.19
N ASN A 202 -4.41 8.78 -14.10
CA ASN A 202 -4.74 7.36 -13.96
C ASN A 202 -3.42 6.58 -13.95
N HIS A 203 -3.01 6.11 -12.78
CA HIS A 203 -1.69 5.55 -12.54
C HIS A 203 -1.76 4.21 -11.81
N SER A 204 -0.75 3.37 -12.02
CA SER A 204 -0.58 2.10 -11.32
C SER A 204 0.90 1.77 -11.26
N CYS A 205 1.38 1.29 -10.12
CA CYS A 205 2.73 0.75 -9.99
C CYS A 205 2.70 -0.72 -9.59
N ALA A 206 3.84 -1.40 -9.80
CA ALA A 206 4.10 -2.76 -9.33
C ALA A 206 5.49 -2.77 -8.70
N THR A 207 5.55 -2.76 -7.38
CA THR A 207 6.77 -2.74 -6.58
C THR A 207 6.72 -3.79 -5.48
N ALA A 208 6.25 -4.99 -5.86
CA ALA A 208 6.07 -6.12 -4.96
C ALA A 208 5.26 -5.72 -3.70
N CYS A 209 5.76 -6.08 -2.50
CA CYS A 209 5.05 -5.79 -1.24
C CYS A 209 4.94 -4.29 -0.91
N ALA A 210 5.72 -3.43 -1.54
CA ALA A 210 5.67 -1.97 -1.34
C ALA A 210 4.66 -1.26 -2.26
N THR A 211 3.99 -1.98 -3.18
CA THR A 211 3.11 -1.42 -4.21
C THR A 211 2.05 -0.48 -3.65
N GLY A 212 1.33 -0.90 -2.62
CA GLY A 212 0.26 -0.08 -2.03
C GLY A 212 0.77 1.21 -1.40
N ALA A 213 1.90 1.15 -0.68
CA ALA A 213 2.54 2.33 -0.09
C ALA A 213 3.07 3.28 -1.16
N HIS A 214 3.69 2.76 -2.23
CA HIS A 214 4.13 3.56 -3.37
C HIS A 214 2.94 4.24 -4.08
N SER A 215 1.86 3.51 -4.33
CA SER A 215 0.66 4.07 -4.97
C SER A 215 0.07 5.23 -4.15
N VAL A 216 -0.01 5.10 -2.82
CA VAL A 216 -0.45 6.18 -1.92
C VAL A 216 0.52 7.35 -1.94
N GLY A 217 1.84 7.08 -1.89
CA GLY A 217 2.87 8.12 -1.91
C GLY A 217 2.97 8.86 -3.25
N ASP A 218 2.81 8.16 -4.38
CA ASP A 218 2.79 8.78 -5.70
C ASP A 218 1.53 9.63 -5.90
N ALA A 219 0.36 9.14 -5.46
CA ALA A 219 -0.88 9.91 -5.43
C ALA A 219 -0.76 11.17 -4.56
N TYR A 220 -0.11 11.07 -3.39
CA TYR A 220 0.22 12.22 -2.56
C TYR A 220 1.00 13.27 -3.36
N ARG A 221 2.00 12.87 -4.15
CA ARG A 221 2.76 13.79 -5.02
C ARG A 221 1.90 14.42 -6.10
N PHE A 222 1.01 13.68 -6.75
CA PHE A 222 0.08 14.25 -7.74
C PHE A 222 -0.80 15.35 -7.15
N VAL A 223 -1.30 15.17 -5.93
CA VAL A 223 -2.07 16.23 -5.25
C VAL A 223 -1.17 17.36 -4.80
N ARG A 224 -0.04 17.05 -4.17
CA ARG A 224 0.91 18.04 -3.65
C ARG A 224 1.43 18.96 -4.72
N PHE A 225 1.76 18.44 -5.91
CA PHE A 225 2.32 19.23 -7.01
C PHE A 225 1.26 19.84 -7.93
N GLY A 226 -0.01 19.58 -7.69
CA GLY A 226 -1.11 20.25 -8.39
C GLY A 226 -1.60 19.55 -9.65
N ASP A 227 -1.20 18.31 -9.92
CA ASP A 227 -1.73 17.52 -11.05
C ASP A 227 -3.20 17.14 -10.83
N ALA A 228 -3.59 16.89 -9.57
CA ALA A 228 -4.95 16.59 -9.16
C ALA A 228 -5.32 17.37 -7.88
N ASP A 229 -6.62 17.47 -7.58
CA ASP A 229 -7.12 17.97 -6.29
C ASP A 229 -7.56 16.82 -5.39
N VAL A 230 -7.97 15.70 -5.99
CA VAL A 230 -8.37 14.46 -5.32
C VAL A 230 -7.72 13.27 -6.01
N MET A 231 -7.20 12.32 -5.23
CA MET A 231 -6.70 11.03 -5.73
C MET A 231 -7.31 9.86 -4.94
N VAL A 232 -7.86 8.89 -5.64
CA VAL A 232 -8.26 7.59 -5.10
C VAL A 232 -7.04 6.67 -5.20
N ALA A 233 -6.41 6.36 -4.07
CA ALA A 233 -5.07 5.76 -4.04
C ALA A 233 -5.01 4.51 -3.19
N GLY A 234 -4.30 3.49 -3.64
CA GLY A 234 -4.15 2.28 -2.84
C GLY A 234 -3.51 1.11 -3.55
N GLY A 235 -3.80 -0.08 -3.05
CA GLY A 235 -3.31 -1.33 -3.61
C GLY A 235 -4.33 -2.45 -3.49
N THR A 236 -4.22 -3.42 -4.37
CA THR A 236 -5.08 -4.59 -4.40
C THR A 236 -4.27 -5.83 -4.77
N GLU A 237 -4.60 -6.97 -4.20
CA GLU A 237 -3.96 -8.25 -4.55
C GLU A 237 -4.89 -9.42 -4.27
N SER A 238 -4.86 -10.43 -5.15
CA SER A 238 -5.52 -11.70 -4.94
C SER A 238 -4.78 -12.79 -5.71
N THR A 239 -3.78 -13.39 -5.06
CA THR A 239 -2.86 -14.37 -5.65
C THR A 239 -2.78 -15.66 -4.83
N ILE A 240 -3.85 -15.98 -4.11
CA ILE A 240 -3.95 -17.28 -3.40
C ILE A 240 -4.32 -18.36 -4.42
N ASP A 241 -3.32 -18.91 -5.07
CA ASP A 241 -3.43 -20.00 -6.04
C ASP A 241 -2.24 -20.97 -5.89
N PRO A 242 -2.34 -22.20 -6.39
CA PRO A 242 -1.30 -23.23 -6.24
C PRO A 242 0.06 -22.82 -6.80
N LEU A 243 0.10 -22.09 -7.92
CA LEU A 243 1.36 -21.65 -8.55
C LEU A 243 2.07 -20.60 -7.69
N SER A 244 1.33 -19.65 -7.14
CA SER A 244 1.86 -18.63 -6.22
C SER A 244 2.41 -19.27 -4.94
N ILE A 245 1.64 -20.16 -4.32
CA ILE A 245 2.09 -20.89 -3.11
C ILE A 245 3.35 -21.70 -3.42
N ALA A 246 3.40 -22.43 -4.54
CA ALA A 246 4.59 -23.15 -4.95
C ALA A 246 5.79 -22.23 -5.17
N GLY A 247 5.60 -21.11 -5.88
CA GLY A 247 6.65 -20.15 -6.18
C GLY A 247 7.25 -19.54 -4.92
N PHE A 248 6.42 -19.00 -4.01
CA PHE A 248 6.89 -18.41 -2.76
C PHE A 248 7.46 -19.45 -1.78
N SER A 249 6.98 -20.69 -1.82
CA SER A 249 7.58 -21.82 -1.06
C SER A 249 8.99 -22.15 -1.58
N ARG A 250 9.22 -22.10 -2.90
CA ARG A 250 10.54 -22.38 -3.50
C ARG A 250 11.61 -21.37 -3.08
N VAL A 251 11.23 -20.10 -2.82
CA VAL A 251 12.14 -19.09 -2.28
C VAL A 251 12.16 -19.09 -0.75
N LYS A 252 11.51 -20.07 -0.10
CA LYS A 252 11.46 -20.26 1.37
C LYS A 252 10.94 -19.04 2.12
N ALA A 253 9.93 -18.37 1.54
CA ALA A 253 9.35 -17.15 2.11
C ALA A 253 8.11 -17.43 2.97
N LEU A 254 7.41 -18.56 2.74
CA LEU A 254 6.17 -18.91 3.42
C LEU A 254 6.39 -19.68 4.72
N SER A 255 5.50 -19.44 5.67
CA SER A 255 5.36 -20.28 6.87
C SER A 255 4.90 -21.70 6.47
N THR A 256 5.60 -22.71 6.95
CA THR A 256 5.33 -24.12 6.65
C THR A 256 5.23 -25.01 7.91
N GLY A 257 5.65 -24.49 9.05
CA GLY A 257 5.65 -25.22 10.32
C GLY A 257 4.31 -25.25 11.06
N PHE A 258 3.28 -24.56 10.54
CA PHE A 258 2.02 -24.33 11.27
C PHE A 258 0.77 -24.84 10.52
N ASN A 259 0.90 -25.78 9.61
CA ASN A 259 -0.24 -26.34 8.87
C ASN A 259 -1.33 -26.92 9.81
N GLU A 260 -0.92 -27.55 10.92
CA GLU A 260 -1.85 -28.12 11.92
C GLU A 260 -2.46 -27.06 12.86
N ASN A 261 -1.86 -25.86 12.92
CA ASN A 261 -2.36 -24.78 13.74
C ASN A 261 -2.29 -23.45 13.00
N PRO A 262 -3.09 -23.26 11.94
CA PRO A 262 -2.99 -22.14 11.00
C PRO A 262 -3.21 -20.78 11.65
N SER A 263 -3.98 -20.70 12.74
CA SER A 263 -4.27 -19.42 13.42
C SER A 263 -3.04 -18.76 14.05
N VAL A 264 -1.95 -19.50 14.27
CA VAL A 264 -0.71 -18.96 14.85
C VAL A 264 0.45 -18.90 13.86
N ALA A 265 0.19 -19.14 12.58
CA ALA A 265 1.23 -19.20 11.55
C ALA A 265 1.87 -17.83 11.24
N SER A 266 1.07 -16.75 11.19
CA SER A 266 1.58 -15.39 11.04
C SER A 266 1.84 -14.79 12.42
N ARG A 267 3.13 -14.60 12.74
CA ARG A 267 3.58 -14.21 14.09
C ARG A 267 4.79 -13.25 14.04
N PRO A 268 4.60 -12.02 13.54
CA PRO A 268 5.70 -11.07 13.42
C PRO A 268 6.42 -10.86 14.75
N PHE A 269 7.77 -10.72 14.71
CA PHE A 269 8.68 -10.52 15.83
C PHE A 269 8.75 -11.66 16.86
N ASP A 270 7.92 -12.70 16.74
CA ASP A 270 7.96 -13.87 17.63
C ASP A 270 9.16 -14.77 17.29
N LYS A 271 9.79 -15.37 18.30
CA LYS A 271 10.94 -16.28 18.15
C LYS A 271 10.68 -17.47 17.22
N ARG A 272 9.43 -17.95 17.18
CA ARG A 272 9.05 -19.14 16.39
C ARG A 272 8.56 -18.81 14.99
N ARG A 273 8.68 -17.55 14.52
CA ARG A 273 8.31 -17.17 13.16
C ARG A 273 9.15 -17.93 12.14
N ASP A 274 8.55 -18.41 11.08
CA ASP A 274 9.21 -19.24 10.06
C ASP A 274 8.93 -18.82 8.61
N GLY A 275 8.20 -17.72 8.42
CA GLY A 275 7.80 -17.21 7.10
C GLY A 275 6.47 -16.46 7.14
N PHE A 276 6.10 -15.82 6.05
CA PHE A 276 4.82 -15.13 5.98
C PHE A 276 3.67 -16.07 5.60
N VAL A 277 2.46 -15.69 5.97
CA VAL A 277 1.22 -16.28 5.48
C VAL A 277 0.68 -15.40 4.36
N MET A 278 0.47 -15.97 3.17
CA MET A 278 -0.10 -15.25 2.03
C MET A 278 -1.53 -14.84 2.31
N GLY A 279 -1.82 -13.55 2.13
CA GLY A 279 -3.18 -12.99 2.22
C GLY A 279 -3.58 -12.30 0.91
N GLU A 280 -4.85 -11.94 0.84
CA GLU A 280 -5.43 -11.18 -0.26
C GLU A 280 -6.32 -10.05 0.26
N GLY A 281 -6.53 -9.02 -0.54
CA GLY A 281 -7.35 -7.88 -0.16
C GLY A 281 -7.11 -6.64 -0.99
N SER A 282 -7.70 -5.54 -0.55
CA SER A 282 -7.51 -4.21 -1.12
C SER A 282 -7.63 -3.15 -0.04
N GLY A 283 -6.80 -2.11 -0.13
CA GLY A 283 -6.92 -0.90 0.67
C GLY A 283 -6.89 0.33 -0.22
N VAL A 284 -7.81 1.25 0.00
CA VAL A 284 -7.95 2.48 -0.78
C VAL A 284 -8.16 3.67 0.16
N LEU A 285 -7.41 4.73 -0.07
CA LEU A 285 -7.52 6.01 0.60
C LEU A 285 -7.99 7.08 -0.41
N VAL A 286 -8.80 8.02 0.03
CA VAL A 286 -9.06 9.26 -0.70
C VAL A 286 -8.11 10.32 -0.16
N LEU A 287 -7.21 10.78 -1.03
CA LEU A 287 -6.28 11.86 -0.76
C LEU A 287 -6.81 13.15 -1.38
N GLU A 288 -6.79 14.23 -0.64
CA GLU A 288 -7.41 15.46 -1.07
C GLU A 288 -6.56 16.67 -0.71
N GLU A 289 -6.54 17.69 -1.57
CA GLU A 289 -5.92 18.97 -1.26
C GLU A 289 -6.65 19.63 -0.08
N TYR A 290 -5.89 20.10 0.90
CA TYR A 290 -6.42 20.55 2.20
C TYR A 290 -7.47 21.65 2.09
N GLU A 291 -7.23 22.70 1.28
CA GLU A 291 -8.20 23.79 1.13
C GLU A 291 -9.44 23.33 0.32
N HIS A 292 -9.28 22.36 -0.60
CA HIS A 292 -10.39 21.73 -1.28
C HIS A 292 -11.28 20.97 -0.28
N ALA A 293 -10.67 20.15 0.57
CA ALA A 293 -11.37 19.39 1.63
C ALA A 293 -12.13 20.32 2.59
N LYS A 294 -11.48 21.39 3.03
CA LYS A 294 -12.11 22.41 3.90
C LYS A 294 -13.32 23.10 3.25
N ARG A 295 -13.18 23.52 1.99
CA ARG A 295 -14.29 24.22 1.29
C ARG A 295 -15.56 23.39 1.19
N ARG A 296 -15.43 22.06 1.07
CA ARG A 296 -16.59 21.17 1.04
C ARG A 296 -17.01 20.60 2.39
N GLY A 297 -16.34 20.98 3.49
CA GLY A 297 -16.61 20.48 4.84
C GLY A 297 -16.32 18.99 5.04
N ALA A 298 -15.29 18.47 4.35
CA ALA A 298 -14.92 17.07 4.44
C ALA A 298 -14.46 16.68 5.85
N LYS A 299 -14.77 15.45 6.25
CA LYS A 299 -14.07 14.79 7.36
C LYS A 299 -12.62 14.61 6.99
N ILE A 300 -11.71 14.92 7.88
CA ILE A 300 -10.27 14.73 7.68
C ILE A 300 -9.75 13.80 8.77
N TYR A 301 -9.11 12.72 8.37
CA TYR A 301 -8.53 11.74 9.29
C TYR A 301 -7.12 12.14 9.74
N ALA A 302 -6.27 12.52 8.78
CA ALA A 302 -4.87 12.85 8.98
C ALA A 302 -4.33 13.65 7.77
N GLU A 303 -3.18 14.26 7.91
CA GLU A 303 -2.38 14.83 6.82
C GLU A 303 -1.25 13.87 6.45
N ILE A 304 -0.99 13.62 5.16
CA ILE A 304 0.24 12.96 4.73
C ILE A 304 1.36 13.99 4.79
N ARG A 305 2.33 13.76 5.69
CA ARG A 305 3.43 14.68 5.96
C ARG A 305 4.71 14.32 5.22
N GLY A 306 4.94 13.02 4.98
CA GLY A 306 6.17 12.57 4.35
C GLY A 306 6.01 11.25 3.61
N TYR A 307 6.77 11.13 2.52
CA TYR A 307 6.87 9.93 1.70
C TYR A 307 8.33 9.67 1.36
N GLY A 308 8.96 8.75 2.08
CA GLY A 308 10.37 8.39 1.89
C GLY A 308 10.52 7.13 1.06
N LEU A 309 11.52 7.14 0.21
CA LEU A 309 11.84 6.08 -0.74
C LEU A 309 13.30 5.70 -0.63
N SER A 310 13.61 4.41 -0.90
CA SER A 310 14.97 3.94 -1.04
C SER A 310 15.06 2.64 -1.85
N GLY A 311 16.27 2.29 -2.25
CA GLY A 311 16.60 0.98 -2.79
C GLY A 311 17.71 0.33 -1.97
N ASP A 312 17.63 -0.98 -1.69
CA ASP A 312 18.68 -1.72 -0.95
C ASP A 312 19.95 -1.90 -1.76
N ALA A 313 19.84 -2.03 -3.08
CA ALA A 313 20.94 -2.36 -3.99
C ALA A 313 21.81 -3.54 -3.45
N HIS A 314 21.16 -4.62 -2.99
CA HIS A 314 21.83 -5.74 -2.33
C HIS A 314 21.48 -7.09 -2.95
N HIS A 315 20.27 -7.59 -2.74
CA HIS A 315 19.79 -8.90 -3.21
C HIS A 315 18.34 -8.81 -3.66
N ILE A 316 17.94 -9.73 -4.58
CA ILE A 316 16.59 -9.63 -5.17
C ILE A 316 15.45 -9.94 -4.18
N THR A 317 15.69 -10.78 -3.17
CA THR A 317 14.67 -11.20 -2.19
C THR A 317 15.06 -11.00 -0.73
N ALA A 318 16.32 -10.70 -0.43
CA ALA A 318 16.80 -10.51 0.92
C ALA A 318 17.16 -9.03 1.17
N PRO A 319 16.73 -8.43 2.29
CA PRO A 319 17.15 -7.08 2.66
C PRO A 319 18.66 -7.07 2.99
N ALA A 320 19.26 -5.88 2.87
CA ALA A 320 20.63 -5.69 3.34
C ALA A 320 20.70 -5.89 4.87
N SER A 321 21.68 -6.65 5.35
CA SER A 321 21.76 -7.04 6.78
C SER A 321 21.93 -5.87 7.75
N ASP A 322 22.45 -4.73 7.26
CA ASP A 322 22.58 -3.47 7.98
C ASP A 322 21.28 -2.62 7.98
N GLY A 323 20.24 -3.04 7.28
CA GLY A 323 18.95 -2.36 7.20
C GLY A 323 18.98 -0.99 6.50
N ARG A 324 20.06 -0.69 5.74
CA ARG A 324 20.30 0.65 5.15
C ARG A 324 19.13 1.17 4.30
N GLY A 325 18.45 0.29 3.55
CA GLY A 325 17.30 0.69 2.75
C GLY A 325 16.12 1.14 3.63
N ALA A 326 15.76 0.35 4.63
CA ALA A 326 14.70 0.69 5.59
C ALA A 326 15.03 1.99 6.33
N ILE A 327 16.28 2.13 6.82
CA ILE A 327 16.76 3.34 7.49
C ILE A 327 16.63 4.57 6.58
N GLN A 328 17.07 4.44 5.33
CA GLN A 328 17.01 5.55 4.37
C GLN A 328 15.57 5.96 4.03
N ALA A 329 14.65 5.00 3.84
CA ALA A 329 13.25 5.30 3.58
C ALA A 329 12.61 6.04 4.76
N MET A 330 12.78 5.55 6.00
CA MET A 330 12.26 6.19 7.20
C MET A 330 12.84 7.60 7.40
N LYS A 331 14.17 7.78 7.27
CA LYS A 331 14.82 9.10 7.38
C LYS A 331 14.32 10.08 6.33
N SER A 332 14.17 9.63 5.09
CA SER A 332 13.65 10.46 4.00
C SER A 332 12.21 10.91 4.27
N ALA A 333 11.36 10.00 4.79
CA ALA A 333 9.99 10.33 5.18
C ALA A 333 9.94 11.36 6.32
N LEU A 334 10.76 11.19 7.37
CA LEU A 334 10.88 12.14 8.48
C LEU A 334 11.37 13.51 7.99
N LEU A 335 12.41 13.54 7.17
CA LEU A 335 12.94 14.79 6.62
C LEU A 335 11.87 15.56 5.84
N GLN A 336 11.10 14.89 4.98
CA GLN A 336 10.02 15.50 4.22
C GLN A 336 8.86 15.97 5.09
N SER A 337 8.61 15.26 6.21
CA SER A 337 7.52 15.60 7.13
C SER A 337 7.80 16.85 7.96
N GLY A 338 9.07 17.24 8.13
CA GLY A 338 9.50 18.28 9.06
C GLY A 338 9.31 17.89 10.54
N LEU A 339 9.08 16.60 10.82
CA LEU A 339 8.89 16.07 12.17
C LEU A 339 10.19 15.43 12.67
N SER A 340 10.36 15.46 13.99
CA SER A 340 11.42 14.71 14.65
C SER A 340 10.99 13.25 14.88
N PRO A 341 11.92 12.31 15.08
CA PRO A 341 11.58 10.95 15.48
C PRO A 341 10.68 10.87 16.71
N ASN A 342 10.81 11.82 17.66
CA ASN A 342 10.01 11.86 18.89
C ASN A 342 8.53 12.23 18.65
N ASP A 343 8.20 12.87 17.52
CA ASP A 343 6.82 13.19 17.17
C ASP A 343 6.02 11.96 16.70
N VAL A 344 6.71 10.88 16.28
CA VAL A 344 6.08 9.63 15.83
C VAL A 344 5.76 8.76 17.03
N ALA A 345 4.49 8.54 17.31
CA ALA A 345 4.03 7.76 18.46
C ALA A 345 3.87 6.26 18.15
N TYR A 346 3.65 5.90 16.89
CA TYR A 346 3.41 4.54 16.45
C TYR A 346 3.97 4.28 15.05
N ILE A 347 4.52 3.08 14.86
CA ILE A 347 4.95 2.57 13.56
C ILE A 347 4.20 1.27 13.27
N ASN A 348 3.49 1.23 12.14
CA ASN A 348 3.03 0.00 11.53
C ASN A 348 4.19 -0.56 10.70
N ALA A 349 4.82 -1.61 11.20
CA ALA A 349 6.00 -2.21 10.61
C ALA A 349 5.66 -3.10 9.41
N HIS A 350 6.58 -3.21 8.48
CA HIS A 350 6.46 -4.18 7.38
C HIS A 350 6.48 -5.62 7.89
N ALA A 351 7.25 -5.91 8.92
CA ALA A 351 7.48 -7.22 9.54
C ALA A 351 6.52 -8.33 9.11
N THR A 352 7.01 -9.22 8.25
CA THR A 352 6.20 -10.22 7.55
C THR A 352 6.15 -11.58 8.27
N SER A 353 6.62 -11.67 9.51
CA SER A 353 6.81 -12.95 10.22
C SER A 353 7.96 -13.79 9.65
N THR A 354 8.96 -13.13 9.04
CA THR A 354 10.17 -13.80 8.56
C THR A 354 11.33 -13.63 9.53
N PRO A 355 12.14 -14.68 9.79
CA PRO A 355 13.23 -14.60 10.76
C PRO A 355 14.18 -13.42 10.51
N MET A 356 14.60 -13.24 9.25
CA MET A 356 15.58 -12.22 8.87
C MET A 356 14.96 -10.83 8.73
N GLY A 357 13.81 -10.72 8.05
CA GLY A 357 13.18 -9.43 7.71
C GLY A 357 12.78 -8.65 8.96
N ASP A 358 12.09 -9.31 9.86
CA ASP A 358 11.58 -8.69 11.09
C ASP A 358 12.73 -8.21 12.00
N ALA A 359 13.79 -9.01 12.14
CA ALA A 359 14.96 -8.64 12.96
C ALA A 359 15.72 -7.44 12.36
N ILE A 360 15.87 -7.37 11.03
CA ILE A 360 16.51 -6.25 10.37
C ILE A 360 15.68 -4.97 10.52
N GLU A 361 14.36 -5.06 10.32
CA GLU A 361 13.48 -3.90 10.48
C GLU A 361 13.45 -3.38 11.91
N ALA A 362 13.36 -4.27 12.91
CA ALA A 362 13.41 -3.88 14.31
C ALA A 362 14.69 -3.08 14.65
N ARG A 363 15.86 -3.55 14.20
CA ARG A 363 17.13 -2.83 14.36
C ARG A 363 17.15 -1.50 13.60
N ALA A 364 16.62 -1.46 12.39
CA ALA A 364 16.55 -0.24 11.58
C ALA A 364 15.66 0.83 12.26
N ILE A 365 14.50 0.44 12.80
CA ILE A 365 13.62 1.32 13.56
C ILE A 365 14.37 1.84 14.81
N HIS A 366 15.00 0.95 15.58
CA HIS A 366 15.78 1.33 16.75
C HIS A 366 16.86 2.36 16.39
N GLN A 367 17.62 2.12 15.33
CA GLN A 367 18.66 3.06 14.89
C GLN A 367 18.11 4.45 14.57
N VAL A 368 16.99 4.54 13.84
CA VAL A 368 16.42 5.84 13.43
C VAL A 368 15.78 6.57 14.60
N PHE A 369 15.12 5.86 15.52
CA PHE A 369 14.27 6.46 16.54
C PHE A 369 14.88 6.51 17.92
N HIS A 370 15.99 5.82 18.19
CA HIS A 370 16.68 5.84 19.47
C HIS A 370 18.13 6.30 19.36
N THR A 371 18.96 5.68 18.53
CA THR A 371 20.40 5.93 18.51
C THR A 371 20.74 7.33 18.01
N GLU A 372 20.04 7.84 17.00
CA GLU A 372 20.32 9.16 16.42
C GLU A 372 19.72 10.32 17.22
N VAL A 373 18.82 10.04 18.15
CA VAL A 373 18.17 11.04 19.01
C VAL A 373 18.93 11.30 20.30
N GLN A 374 19.88 10.44 20.69
CA GLN A 374 20.65 10.59 21.95
C GLN A 374 21.47 11.89 22.07
N GLY A 375 21.59 12.70 21.02
CA GLY A 375 22.21 14.02 21.05
C GLY A 375 21.25 15.21 21.22
N LEU A 376 19.93 14.99 21.14
CA LEU A 376 18.88 16.02 21.25
C LEU A 376 18.07 15.78 22.52
N ALA A 377 18.26 16.61 23.52
CA ALA A 377 17.69 16.51 24.86
C ALA A 377 16.16 16.33 24.85
N SER A 378 15.70 15.16 25.09
CA SER A 378 14.62 14.68 25.96
C SER A 378 14.39 13.20 25.66
N ALA A 379 14.71 12.34 26.64
CA ALA A 379 14.31 10.95 26.59
C ALA A 379 12.79 10.88 26.39
N ARG A 380 12.33 10.02 25.45
CA ARG A 380 10.90 9.70 25.33
C ARG A 380 10.38 9.29 26.73
N GLU A 381 9.26 9.85 27.15
CA GLU A 381 8.59 9.44 28.39
C GLU A 381 8.04 8.02 28.31
N SER A 382 7.83 7.50 27.09
CA SER A 382 7.35 6.14 26.83
C SER A 382 8.04 5.51 25.63
N LEU A 383 8.14 4.18 25.61
CA LEU A 383 8.70 3.43 24.48
C LEU A 383 7.89 3.68 23.20
N LEU A 384 8.58 3.76 22.04
CA LEU A 384 7.95 3.81 20.73
C LEU A 384 7.14 2.53 20.51
N LYS A 385 5.86 2.69 20.18
CA LYS A 385 5.00 1.55 19.84
C LYS A 385 5.23 1.14 18.39
N VAL A 386 5.50 -0.14 18.19
CA VAL A 386 5.72 -0.76 16.89
C VAL A 386 4.87 -2.02 16.84
N SER A 387 4.03 -2.18 15.82
CA SER A 387 3.36 -3.47 15.62
C SER A 387 3.29 -3.85 14.16
N SER A 388 3.16 -5.14 13.88
CA SER A 388 2.82 -5.63 12.55
C SER A 388 1.42 -6.23 12.55
N THR A 389 0.53 -5.61 11.81
CA THR A 389 -0.85 -6.06 11.63
C THR A 389 -0.96 -7.33 10.77
N LYS A 390 0.16 -7.77 10.18
CA LYS A 390 0.23 -9.03 9.41
C LYS A 390 0.04 -10.29 10.26
N GLY A 391 0.24 -10.19 11.59
CA GLY A 391 -0.18 -11.25 12.53
C GLY A 391 -1.67 -11.53 12.46
N ALA A 392 -2.47 -10.52 12.16
CA ALA A 392 -3.92 -10.60 12.04
C ALA A 392 -4.37 -10.93 10.59
N THR A 393 -3.89 -10.16 9.62
CA THR A 393 -4.38 -10.20 8.21
C THR A 393 -3.60 -11.16 7.30
N GLY A 394 -2.46 -11.72 7.75
CA GLY A 394 -1.47 -12.24 6.83
C GLY A 394 -0.80 -11.13 6.00
N HIS A 395 0.00 -11.52 5.05
CA HIS A 395 0.68 -10.58 4.14
C HIS A 395 -0.09 -10.42 2.83
N LEU A 396 -0.74 -9.28 2.62
CA LEU A 396 -1.58 -8.99 1.45
C LEU A 396 -0.77 -8.58 0.21
N LEU A 397 0.53 -8.88 0.17
CA LEU A 397 1.44 -8.60 -0.95
C LEU A 397 1.31 -7.15 -1.47
N GLY A 398 0.90 -6.94 -2.73
CA GLY A 398 0.76 -5.62 -3.31
C GLY A 398 -0.28 -4.71 -2.63
N ALA A 399 -1.29 -5.28 -1.96
CA ALA A 399 -2.28 -4.52 -1.20
C ALA A 399 -1.78 -4.11 0.20
N ALA A 400 -0.77 -4.81 0.76
CA ALA A 400 -0.36 -4.71 2.15
C ALA A 400 -0.09 -3.26 2.58
N GLY A 401 0.77 -2.54 1.85
CA GLY A 401 1.18 -1.18 2.23
C GLY A 401 0.04 -0.16 2.24
N ALA A 402 -1.02 -0.35 1.42
CA ALA A 402 -2.19 0.52 1.42
C ALA A 402 -3.12 0.24 2.61
N VAL A 403 -3.37 -1.04 2.90
CA VAL A 403 -4.17 -1.45 4.07
C VAL A 403 -3.47 -1.02 5.36
N GLU A 404 -2.16 -1.16 5.43
CA GLU A 404 -1.35 -0.74 6.60
C GLU A 404 -1.26 0.79 6.73
N ALA A 405 -1.29 1.53 5.63
CA ALA A 405 -1.44 2.99 5.64
C ALA A 405 -2.79 3.40 6.28
N ILE A 406 -3.88 2.71 5.93
CA ILE A 406 -5.19 2.91 6.57
C ILE A 406 -5.10 2.65 8.08
N PHE A 407 -4.46 1.56 8.49
CA PHE A 407 -4.32 1.24 9.93
C PHE A 407 -3.46 2.26 10.68
N ALA A 408 -2.41 2.79 10.05
CA ALA A 408 -1.61 3.87 10.64
C ALA A 408 -2.41 5.18 10.80
N VAL A 409 -3.27 5.51 9.83
CA VAL A 409 -4.21 6.64 9.90
C VAL A 409 -5.23 6.43 11.02
N LEU A 410 -5.85 5.26 11.09
CA LEU A 410 -6.83 4.93 12.14
C LEU A 410 -6.19 4.90 13.54
N ALA A 411 -4.94 4.40 13.65
CA ALA A 411 -4.20 4.42 14.92
C ALA A 411 -3.99 5.85 15.43
N LEU A 412 -3.66 6.79 14.54
CA LEU A 412 -3.52 8.20 14.88
C LEU A 412 -4.87 8.83 15.25
N HIS A 413 -5.91 8.54 14.46
CA HIS A 413 -7.26 9.10 14.64
C HIS A 413 -7.92 8.64 15.95
N HIS A 414 -7.84 7.34 16.25
CA HIS A 414 -8.44 6.75 17.45
C HIS A 414 -7.51 6.72 18.66
N LYS A 415 -6.25 7.18 18.53
CA LYS A 415 -5.24 7.17 19.59
C LYS A 415 -5.00 5.77 20.17
N VAL A 416 -4.91 4.77 19.32
CA VAL A 416 -4.70 3.38 19.72
C VAL A 416 -3.76 2.66 18.76
N ALA A 417 -2.74 1.98 19.28
CA ALA A 417 -1.87 1.11 18.50
C ALA A 417 -2.50 -0.30 18.45
N PRO A 418 -2.80 -0.84 17.25
CA PRO A 418 -3.24 -2.23 17.14
C PRO A 418 -2.11 -3.18 17.57
N PRO A 419 -2.45 -4.38 18.11
CA PRO A 419 -1.46 -5.31 18.58
C PRO A 419 -0.73 -6.03 17.43
N THR A 420 0.44 -6.59 17.77
CA THR A 420 1.03 -7.67 17.00
C THR A 420 0.40 -8.98 17.46
N ALA A 421 -0.55 -9.49 16.70
CA ALA A 421 -1.20 -10.76 16.99
C ALA A 421 -0.16 -11.90 16.95
N ASN A 422 -0.36 -12.91 17.81
CA ASN A 422 0.52 -14.09 17.96
C ASN A 422 1.95 -13.80 18.47
N LEU A 423 2.26 -12.59 18.93
CA LEU A 423 3.54 -12.27 19.56
C LEU A 423 3.52 -12.69 21.03
N HIS A 424 3.88 -13.93 21.30
CA HIS A 424 3.96 -14.47 22.67
C HIS A 424 5.36 -14.37 23.26
N ASP A 425 6.39 -14.67 22.44
CA ASP A 425 7.79 -14.67 22.82
C ASP A 425 8.58 -13.76 21.89
N ILE A 426 8.92 -12.56 22.34
CA ILE A 426 9.72 -11.61 21.57
C ILE A 426 11.10 -12.22 21.32
N ASP A 427 11.65 -12.00 20.11
CA ASP A 427 12.99 -12.44 19.73
C ASP A 427 14.04 -11.86 20.70
N ASP A 428 14.99 -12.71 21.17
CA ASP A 428 16.02 -12.31 22.14
C ASP A 428 16.92 -11.17 21.63
N ASP A 429 17.11 -11.08 20.32
CA ASP A 429 17.92 -10.04 19.67
C ASP A 429 17.10 -8.77 19.35
N ALA A 430 15.82 -8.71 19.71
CA ALA A 430 14.99 -7.54 19.47
C ALA A 430 15.37 -6.38 20.41
N PRO A 431 15.42 -5.12 19.92
CA PRO A 431 15.70 -3.95 20.76
C PRO A 431 14.69 -3.80 21.90
N THR A 432 15.16 -3.74 23.14
CA THR A 432 14.33 -3.62 24.36
C THR A 432 13.69 -2.24 24.52
N GLU A 433 14.19 -1.25 23.80
CA GLU A 433 13.72 0.14 23.77
C GLU A 433 12.49 0.34 22.88
N LEU A 434 12.04 -0.72 22.19
CA LEU A 434 10.83 -0.72 21.39
C LEU A 434 9.71 -1.49 22.11
N ASN A 435 8.49 -0.97 22.03
CA ASN A 435 7.30 -1.70 22.46
C ASN A 435 6.60 -2.33 21.25
N PHE A 436 6.74 -3.63 21.07
CA PHE A 436 6.16 -4.36 19.92
C PHE A 436 4.65 -4.62 20.04
N VAL A 437 3.98 -4.00 20.99
CA VAL A 437 2.53 -4.09 21.24
C VAL A 437 2.05 -5.55 21.20
N PRO A 438 2.53 -6.42 22.09
CA PRO A 438 2.20 -7.84 22.02
C PRO A 438 0.74 -8.09 22.42
N LEU A 439 0.03 -8.89 21.60
CA LEU A 439 -1.29 -9.49 21.82
C LEU A 439 -2.47 -8.52 22.03
N GLU A 440 -2.29 -7.42 22.73
CA GLU A 440 -3.36 -6.48 23.12
C GLU A 440 -3.11 -5.08 22.56
N ALA A 441 -4.17 -4.42 22.10
CA ALA A 441 -4.12 -3.03 21.65
C ALA A 441 -3.73 -2.10 22.81
N GLN A 442 -2.92 -1.09 22.52
CA GLN A 442 -2.42 -0.17 23.54
C GLN A 442 -2.77 1.28 23.18
N PRO A 443 -3.18 2.11 24.17
CA PRO A 443 -3.48 3.51 23.91
C PRO A 443 -2.22 4.27 23.47
N LEU A 444 -2.36 5.18 22.52
CA LEU A 444 -1.37 6.23 22.25
C LEU A 444 -1.65 7.42 23.18
N SER A 445 -0.61 8.23 23.44
CA SER A 445 -0.81 9.49 24.14
C SER A 445 -1.82 10.38 23.40
N ASN A 446 -2.61 11.15 24.13
CA ASN A 446 -3.48 12.17 23.53
C ASN A 446 -2.70 13.19 22.70
N ASP A 447 -1.44 13.43 23.06
CA ASP A 447 -0.52 14.33 22.38
C ASP A 447 0.23 13.64 21.20
N ALA A 448 -0.13 12.39 20.85
CA ALA A 448 0.46 11.69 19.72
C ALA A 448 0.26 12.50 18.43
N ARG A 449 1.36 12.97 17.83
CA ARG A 449 1.35 13.91 16.70
C ARG A 449 1.38 13.23 15.35
N ALA A 450 2.05 12.07 15.27
CA ALA A 450 2.24 11.37 14.02
C ALA A 450 2.33 9.86 14.20
N THR A 451 2.04 9.15 13.10
CA THR A 451 2.29 7.72 12.91
C THR A 451 3.05 7.49 11.62
N MET A 452 3.70 6.34 11.51
CA MET A 452 4.42 5.93 10.30
C MET A 452 3.98 4.52 9.89
N THR A 453 4.04 4.23 8.59
CA THR A 453 3.96 2.86 8.07
C THR A 453 5.12 2.58 7.15
N ASN A 454 5.67 1.36 7.21
CA ASN A 454 6.77 0.90 6.39
C ASN A 454 6.31 -0.21 5.44
N SER A 455 6.84 -0.20 4.24
CA SER A 455 6.64 -1.28 3.26
C SER A 455 7.94 -1.55 2.51
N PHE A 456 8.44 -2.78 2.60
CA PHE A 456 9.70 -3.21 1.98
C PHE A 456 9.43 -4.36 1.04
N GLY A 457 9.76 -4.20 -0.25
CA GLY A 457 9.43 -5.16 -1.29
C GLY A 457 10.61 -5.95 -1.82
N PHE A 458 10.36 -7.15 -2.32
CA PHE A 458 11.32 -7.87 -3.15
C PHE A 458 11.82 -6.96 -4.29
N GLY A 459 13.08 -7.11 -4.66
CA GLY A 459 13.76 -6.15 -5.52
C GLY A 459 14.48 -5.05 -4.74
N GLY A 460 14.36 -5.05 -3.39
CA GLY A 460 14.96 -4.06 -2.51
C GLY A 460 14.31 -2.69 -2.65
N THR A 461 13.02 -2.62 -2.94
CA THR A 461 12.26 -1.38 -3.06
C THR A 461 11.54 -1.06 -1.75
N ASN A 462 11.77 0.14 -1.20
CA ASN A 462 11.32 0.51 0.14
C ASN A 462 10.52 1.81 0.13
N ALA A 463 9.47 1.85 0.92
CA ALA A 463 8.63 3.02 1.16
C ALA A 463 8.32 3.19 2.64
N SER A 464 8.30 4.45 3.10
CA SER A 464 7.77 4.84 4.41
C SER A 464 6.84 6.04 4.25
N LEU A 465 5.68 6.00 4.87
CA LEU A 465 4.70 7.08 4.87
C LEU A 465 4.54 7.62 6.29
N VAL A 466 4.50 8.93 6.44
CA VAL A 466 4.25 9.63 7.71
C VAL A 466 2.91 10.34 7.65
N PHE A 467 2.05 10.05 8.61
CA PHE A 467 0.75 10.70 8.81
C PHE A 467 0.80 11.56 10.07
N GLY A 468 0.34 12.79 9.97
CA GLY A 468 0.30 13.76 11.07
C GLY A 468 -1.11 14.20 11.42
N GLN A 469 -1.30 14.64 12.68
CA GLN A 469 -2.51 15.37 13.07
C GLN A 469 -2.61 16.72 12.33
N ILE A 470 -3.83 17.21 12.17
CA ILE A 470 -4.14 18.53 11.60
C ILE A 470 -4.33 19.55 12.72
#